data_e11a3d82f447543ceb592be8ae858b49
#
_entry.id   e11a3d82f447543ceb592be8ae858b49
#
_cell.length_a   1.000
_cell.length_b   1.000
_cell.length_c   1.000
_cell.angle_alpha   90.00
_cell.angle_beta   90.00
_cell.angle_gamma   90.00
#
_symmetry.space_group_name_H-M   'P 1'
#
loop_
_entity.id
_entity.type
_entity.pdbx_description
1 polymer ?
#
loop_
_entity_poly.entity_id
_entity_poly.type
_entity_poly.pdbx_seq_one_letter_code
_entity_poly.pdbx_strand_id
1 'polypeptide(L)'
;VNEAIFKSAKESVTLCFGLMSILVFWLGMMKIAEHSGLLERLSLLFKPLVSRLFPEVPANHPAMGYIVSNIMANTLGLGNAATPLGIKAMEQLKKLNGNKDTASRSMVTFLALNTSGLTLIPTTVIGIRIHYNSADPTEIVGPTLLATVIATIAAILIDRFYYYKRVRKGIE
;
A
#
# COMPACT_ATOMS: atom_id res chain seq x y z
N VAL A 1 -2.00 -15.85 34.24
CA VAL A 1 -1.93 -14.61 33.43
C VAL A 1 -0.48 -14.23 33.15
N ASN A 2 0.38 -14.08 34.19
CA ASN A 2 1.78 -13.68 34.04
C ASN A 2 2.60 -14.64 33.16
N GLU A 3 2.47 -15.95 33.34
CA GLU A 3 3.14 -16.96 32.50
C GLU A 3 2.73 -16.85 31.02
N ALA A 4 1.46 -16.60 30.74
CA ALA A 4 0.98 -16.40 29.36
C ALA A 4 1.59 -15.16 28.72
N ILE A 5 1.73 -14.06 29.48
CA ILE A 5 2.36 -12.82 28.99
C ILE A 5 3.83 -13.07 28.66
N PHE A 6 4.60 -13.67 29.54
CA PHE A 6 6.02 -13.97 29.29
C PHE A 6 6.22 -14.95 28.14
N LYS A 7 5.35 -15.98 28.03
CA LYS A 7 5.37 -16.92 26.91
C LYS A 7 5.10 -16.22 25.59
N SER A 8 4.06 -15.39 25.52
CA SER A 8 3.72 -14.62 24.31
C SER A 8 4.82 -13.63 23.92
N ALA A 9 5.46 -12.98 24.90
CA ALA A 9 6.59 -12.10 24.64
C ALA A 9 7.77 -12.85 24.00
N LYS A 10 8.12 -14.03 24.55
CA LYS A 10 9.18 -14.89 23.99
C LYS A 10 8.84 -15.39 22.58
N GLU A 11 7.60 -15.83 22.37
CA GLU A 11 7.11 -16.28 21.05
C GLU A 11 7.15 -15.15 20.03
N SER A 12 6.79 -13.92 20.41
CA SER A 12 6.85 -12.74 19.54
C SER A 12 8.26 -12.44 19.07
N VAL A 13 9.25 -12.50 19.98
CA VAL A 13 10.67 -12.30 19.61
C VAL A 13 11.15 -13.40 18.67
N THR A 14 10.82 -14.66 18.96
CA THR A 14 11.17 -15.79 18.11
C THR A 14 10.56 -15.66 16.71
N LEU A 15 9.31 -15.23 16.62
CA LEU A 15 8.62 -14.95 15.36
C LEU A 15 9.32 -13.85 14.57
N CYS A 16 9.70 -12.74 15.22
CA CYS A 16 10.42 -11.65 14.57
C CYS A 16 11.74 -12.12 13.93
N PHE A 17 12.54 -12.91 14.65
CA PHE A 17 13.77 -13.48 14.11
C PHE A 17 13.50 -14.49 12.99
N GLY A 18 12.48 -15.34 13.12
CA GLY A 18 12.09 -16.30 12.08
C GLY A 18 11.65 -15.64 10.78
N LEU A 19 10.95 -14.51 10.87
CA LEU A 19 10.53 -13.75 9.70
C LEU A 19 11.65 -12.92 9.07
N MET A 20 12.67 -12.55 9.83
CA MET A 20 13.74 -11.65 9.37
C MET A 20 14.42 -12.16 8.10
N SER A 21 14.77 -13.44 8.04
CA SER A 21 15.46 -14.04 6.87
C SER A 21 14.61 -13.97 5.61
N ILE A 22 13.31 -14.26 5.72
CA ILE A 22 12.36 -14.23 4.59
C ILE A 22 12.17 -12.78 4.11
N LEU A 23 12.00 -11.84 5.04
CA LEU A 23 11.83 -10.42 4.72
C LEU A 23 13.09 -9.84 4.08
N VAL A 24 14.28 -10.16 4.61
CA VAL A 24 15.57 -9.69 4.05
C VAL A 24 15.77 -10.24 2.64
N PHE A 25 15.52 -11.53 2.42
CA PHE A 25 15.58 -12.14 1.08
C PHE A 25 14.63 -11.44 0.10
N TRP A 26 13.37 -11.24 0.50
CA TRP A 26 12.36 -10.62 -0.34
C TRP A 26 12.70 -9.15 -0.65
N LEU A 27 13.12 -8.39 0.37
CA LEU A 27 13.55 -7.00 0.19
C LEU A 27 14.78 -6.90 -0.74
N GLY A 28 15.71 -7.85 -0.64
CA GLY A 28 16.86 -7.96 -1.54
C GLY A 28 16.45 -8.20 -2.98
N MET A 29 15.56 -9.18 -3.23
CA MET A 29 15.00 -9.45 -4.55
C MET A 29 14.29 -8.22 -5.14
N MET A 30 13.49 -7.53 -4.31
CA MET A 30 12.79 -6.32 -4.74
C MET A 30 13.75 -5.16 -5.01
N LYS A 31 14.86 -5.06 -4.29
CA LYS A 31 15.89 -4.06 -4.56
C LYS A 31 16.56 -4.30 -5.93
N ILE A 32 16.77 -5.55 -6.30
CA ILE A 32 17.23 -5.92 -7.64
C ILE A 32 16.19 -5.53 -8.70
N ALA A 33 14.91 -5.80 -8.48
CA ALA A 33 13.82 -5.41 -9.38
C ALA A 33 13.72 -3.88 -9.54
N GLU A 34 13.95 -3.12 -8.47
CA GLU A 34 14.04 -1.65 -8.51
C GLU A 34 15.22 -1.18 -9.38
N HIS A 35 16.41 -1.70 -9.12
CA HIS A 35 17.61 -1.34 -9.89
C HIS A 35 17.57 -1.77 -11.36
N SER A 36 16.84 -2.83 -11.69
CA SER A 36 16.65 -3.27 -13.08
C SER A 36 15.70 -2.40 -13.89
N GLY A 37 15.07 -1.39 -13.27
CA GLY A 37 14.05 -0.56 -13.90
C GLY A 37 12.69 -1.25 -14.08
N LEU A 38 12.50 -2.44 -13.53
CA LEU A 38 11.23 -3.18 -13.63
C LEU A 38 10.09 -2.40 -12.97
N LEU A 39 10.34 -1.84 -11.77
CA LEU A 39 9.34 -1.07 -11.05
C LEU A 39 8.97 0.22 -11.80
N GLU A 40 9.92 0.84 -12.47
CA GLU A 40 9.69 2.04 -13.29
C GLU A 40 8.78 1.71 -14.48
N ARG A 41 9.05 0.62 -15.20
CA ARG A 41 8.20 0.15 -16.31
C ARG A 41 6.79 -0.19 -15.86
N LEU A 42 6.64 -0.89 -14.72
CA LEU A 42 5.33 -1.17 -14.14
C LEU A 42 4.61 0.13 -13.73
N SER A 43 5.33 1.08 -13.15
CA SER A 43 4.76 2.39 -12.79
C SER A 43 4.22 3.14 -14.01
N LEU A 44 4.89 3.09 -15.15
CA LEU A 44 4.40 3.68 -16.40
C LEU A 44 3.09 3.05 -16.87
N LEU A 45 2.95 1.73 -16.71
CA LEU A 45 1.72 1.01 -17.06
C LEU A 45 0.53 1.43 -16.16
N PHE A 46 0.77 1.69 -14.88
CA PHE A 46 -0.26 2.09 -13.92
C PHE A 46 -0.55 3.60 -13.92
N LYS A 47 0.39 4.42 -14.42
CA LYS A 47 0.25 5.87 -14.47
C LYS A 47 -1.09 6.35 -15.08
N PRO A 48 -1.59 5.84 -16.22
CA PRO A 48 -2.85 6.28 -16.79
C PRO A 48 -4.07 5.95 -15.92
N LEU A 49 -4.03 4.82 -15.19
CA LEU A 49 -5.09 4.46 -14.24
C LEU A 49 -5.06 5.38 -13.03
N VAL A 50 -3.88 5.61 -12.47
CA VAL A 50 -3.69 6.49 -11.30
C VAL A 50 -4.06 7.94 -11.64
N SER A 51 -3.70 8.46 -12.82
CA SER A 51 -4.05 9.83 -13.22
C SER A 51 -5.57 10.05 -13.33
N ARG A 52 -6.34 9.00 -13.66
CA ARG A 52 -7.82 9.08 -13.66
C ARG A 52 -8.40 9.11 -12.23
N LEU A 53 -7.72 8.51 -11.27
CA LEU A 53 -8.13 8.54 -9.86
C LEU A 53 -7.80 9.88 -9.20
N PHE A 54 -6.73 10.55 -9.66
CA PHE A 54 -6.21 11.81 -9.11
C PHE A 54 -6.25 12.94 -10.15
N PRO A 55 -7.44 13.38 -10.64
CA PRO A 55 -7.56 14.39 -11.70
C PRO A 55 -7.03 15.76 -11.28
N GLU A 56 -6.97 16.06 -9.99
CA GLU A 56 -6.46 17.33 -9.45
C GLU A 56 -4.93 17.38 -9.40
N VAL A 57 -4.26 16.24 -9.58
CA VAL A 57 -2.80 16.14 -9.53
C VAL A 57 -2.25 16.20 -10.97
N PRO A 58 -1.49 17.23 -11.34
CA PRO A 58 -0.89 17.30 -12.67
C PRO A 58 0.02 16.09 -12.94
N ALA A 59 -0.05 15.54 -14.15
CA ALA A 59 0.67 14.31 -14.52
C ALA A 59 2.20 14.40 -14.35
N ASN A 60 2.75 15.62 -14.44
CA ASN A 60 4.19 15.89 -14.27
C ASN A 60 4.55 16.39 -12.87
N HIS A 61 3.58 16.44 -11.93
CA HIS A 61 3.86 16.88 -10.57
C HIS A 61 4.55 15.76 -9.78
N PRO A 62 5.53 16.05 -8.91
CA PRO A 62 6.22 15.04 -8.10
C PRO A 62 5.29 14.14 -7.27
N ALA A 63 4.15 14.67 -6.82
CA ALA A 63 3.14 13.90 -6.10
C ALA A 63 2.69 12.67 -6.91
N MET A 64 2.48 12.80 -8.23
CA MET A 64 2.04 11.70 -9.07
C MET A 64 3.06 10.55 -9.07
N GLY A 65 4.35 10.88 -9.16
CA GLY A 65 5.43 9.89 -9.08
C GLY A 65 5.42 9.13 -7.76
N TYR A 66 5.32 9.84 -6.63
CA TYR A 66 5.28 9.20 -5.31
C TYR A 66 4.01 8.37 -5.08
N ILE A 67 2.84 8.82 -5.57
CA ILE A 67 1.57 8.07 -5.51
C ILE A 67 1.71 6.76 -6.27
N VAL A 68 2.16 6.80 -7.51
CA VAL A 68 2.32 5.59 -8.34
C VAL A 68 3.32 4.63 -7.72
N SER A 69 4.48 5.13 -7.26
CA SER A 69 5.50 4.31 -6.62
C SER A 69 5.01 3.68 -5.31
N ASN A 70 4.23 4.40 -4.51
CA ASN A 70 3.64 3.88 -3.28
C ASN A 70 2.61 2.76 -3.59
N ILE A 71 1.72 2.97 -4.56
CA ILE A 71 0.74 1.95 -4.98
C ILE A 71 1.48 0.70 -5.48
N MET A 72 2.53 0.87 -6.27
CA MET A 72 3.34 -0.25 -6.76
C MET A 72 4.02 -1.02 -5.63
N ALA A 73 4.62 -0.30 -4.69
CA ALA A 73 5.27 -0.92 -3.53
C ALA A 73 4.26 -1.74 -2.70
N ASN A 74 3.07 -1.20 -2.45
CA ASN A 74 2.00 -1.93 -1.75
C ASN A 74 1.54 -3.15 -2.54
N THR A 75 1.30 -3.02 -3.84
CA THR A 75 0.87 -4.11 -4.72
C THR A 75 1.87 -5.27 -4.71
N LEU A 76 3.15 -4.97 -4.66
CA LEU A 76 4.23 -5.96 -4.62
C LEU A 76 4.57 -6.45 -3.20
N GLY A 77 3.80 -6.05 -2.19
CA GLY A 77 4.00 -6.47 -0.80
C GLY A 77 5.22 -5.83 -0.11
N LEU A 78 5.69 -4.67 -0.61
CA LEU A 78 6.81 -3.91 -0.08
C LEU A 78 6.37 -2.86 0.95
N GLY A 79 5.64 -3.26 1.99
CA GLY A 79 5.08 -2.35 2.99
C GLY A 79 6.12 -1.38 3.58
N ASN A 80 7.34 -1.86 3.84
CA ASN A 80 8.43 -1.03 4.38
C ASN A 80 8.89 0.07 3.40
N ALA A 81 8.89 -0.20 2.09
CA ALA A 81 9.20 0.80 1.07
C ALA A 81 8.01 1.70 0.77
N ALA A 82 6.79 1.18 0.89
CA ALA A 82 5.56 1.92 0.64
C ALA A 82 5.37 3.08 1.65
N THR A 83 5.69 2.88 2.93
CA THR A 83 5.48 3.88 3.97
C THR A 83 6.21 5.21 3.69
N PRO A 84 7.55 5.26 3.46
CA PRO A 84 8.24 6.53 3.17
C PRO A 84 7.77 7.16 1.84
N LEU A 85 7.41 6.35 0.84
CA LEU A 85 6.84 6.86 -0.41
C LEU A 85 5.46 7.49 -0.18
N GLY A 86 4.63 6.87 0.66
CA GLY A 86 3.33 7.38 1.05
C GLY A 86 3.41 8.71 1.80
N ILE A 87 4.35 8.85 2.72
CA ILE A 87 4.60 10.10 3.43
C ILE A 87 4.99 11.20 2.45
N LYS A 88 5.94 10.93 1.54
CA LYS A 88 6.37 11.89 0.51
C LYS A 88 5.22 12.25 -0.44
N ALA A 89 4.38 11.29 -0.83
CA ALA A 89 3.20 11.56 -1.63
C ALA A 89 2.25 12.54 -0.91
N MET A 90 1.98 12.28 0.38
CA MET A 90 1.10 13.12 1.19
C MET A 90 1.67 14.53 1.41
N GLU A 91 2.98 14.66 1.64
CA GLU A 91 3.66 15.96 1.72
C GLU A 91 3.51 16.78 0.43
N GLN A 92 3.70 16.15 -0.73
CA GLN A 92 3.54 16.84 -2.01
C GLN A 92 2.07 17.18 -2.29
N LEU A 93 1.13 16.32 -1.91
CA LEU A 93 -0.30 16.61 -1.99
C LEU A 93 -0.70 17.77 -1.06
N LYS A 94 -0.12 17.85 0.13
CA LYS A 94 -0.34 18.97 1.05
C LYS A 94 0.15 20.30 0.47
N LYS A 95 1.35 20.32 -0.16
CA LYS A 95 1.86 21.51 -0.86
C LYS A 95 0.94 21.90 -2.01
N LEU A 96 0.46 20.95 -2.80
CA LEU A 96 -0.47 21.19 -3.91
C LEU A 96 -1.81 21.76 -3.40
N ASN A 97 -2.24 21.37 -2.20
CA ASN A 97 -3.43 21.90 -1.52
C ASN A 97 -3.21 23.30 -0.87
N GLY A 98 -2.07 23.94 -1.12
CA GLY A 98 -1.74 25.25 -0.53
C GLY A 98 -1.47 25.20 0.98
N ASN A 99 -1.01 24.07 1.50
CA ASN A 99 -0.73 23.81 2.93
C ASN A 99 -1.93 24.04 3.86
N LYS A 100 -3.16 23.95 3.34
CA LYS A 100 -4.38 24.08 4.15
C LYS A 100 -4.45 22.98 5.22
N ASP A 101 -5.13 23.27 6.32
CA ASP A 101 -5.37 22.30 7.41
C ASP A 101 -6.44 21.26 7.04
N THR A 102 -7.24 21.55 6.02
CA THR A 102 -8.24 20.63 5.49
C THR A 102 -7.64 19.75 4.40
N ALA A 103 -7.92 18.44 4.43
CA ALA A 103 -7.47 17.51 3.43
C ALA A 103 -8.14 17.77 2.06
N SER A 104 -7.35 17.79 0.99
CA SER A 104 -7.89 17.82 -0.37
C SER A 104 -8.52 16.47 -0.74
N ARG A 105 -9.33 16.47 -1.79
CA ARG A 105 -9.90 15.24 -2.36
C ARG A 105 -8.81 14.20 -2.67
N SER A 106 -7.73 14.62 -3.32
CA SER A 106 -6.61 13.73 -3.65
C SER A 106 -5.95 13.12 -2.42
N MET A 107 -5.85 13.84 -1.30
CA MET A 107 -5.33 13.32 -0.04
C MET A 107 -6.25 12.24 0.54
N VAL A 108 -7.57 12.45 0.51
CA VAL A 108 -8.57 11.48 0.99
C VAL A 108 -8.57 10.23 0.13
N THR A 109 -8.62 10.37 -1.20
CA THR A 109 -8.55 9.25 -2.15
C THR A 109 -7.26 8.44 -1.97
N PHE A 110 -6.11 9.12 -1.79
CA PHE A 110 -4.83 8.45 -1.56
C PHE A 110 -4.82 7.65 -0.26
N LEU A 111 -5.38 8.21 0.82
CA LEU A 111 -5.51 7.50 2.10
C LEU A 111 -6.42 6.28 1.97
N ALA A 112 -7.57 6.42 1.30
CA ALA A 112 -8.50 5.32 1.06
C ALA A 112 -7.84 4.15 0.30
N LEU A 113 -7.05 4.46 -0.74
CA LEU A 113 -6.29 3.45 -1.50
C LEU A 113 -5.22 2.76 -0.66
N ASN A 114 -4.48 3.50 0.15
CA ASN A 114 -3.47 2.92 1.04
C ASN A 114 -4.10 2.03 2.11
N THR A 115 -5.24 2.43 2.67
CA THR A 115 -5.96 1.65 3.69
C THR A 115 -6.57 0.37 3.11
N SER A 116 -7.08 0.40 1.88
CA SER A 116 -7.60 -0.79 1.20
C SER A 116 -6.52 -1.78 0.79
N GLY A 117 -5.29 -1.30 0.55
CA GLY A 117 -4.07 -2.08 0.45
C GLY A 117 -4.07 -3.17 -0.62
N LEU A 118 -4.26 -2.81 -1.90
CA LEU A 118 -4.14 -3.78 -3.01
C LEU A 118 -2.81 -4.53 -2.91
N THR A 119 -2.87 -5.85 -2.72
CA THR A 119 -1.70 -6.70 -2.53
C THR A 119 -1.73 -7.88 -3.48
N LEU A 120 -0.73 -7.96 -4.35
CA LEU A 120 -0.54 -9.10 -5.26
C LEU A 120 0.22 -10.23 -4.55
N ILE A 121 1.25 -9.88 -3.80
CA ILE A 121 2.11 -10.85 -3.11
C ILE A 121 2.13 -10.52 -1.62
N PRO A 122 1.37 -11.25 -0.79
CA PRO A 122 1.32 -11.02 0.66
C PRO A 122 2.53 -11.63 1.38
N THR A 123 3.72 -11.07 1.15
CA THR A 123 5.01 -11.61 1.60
C THR A 123 5.08 -11.90 3.08
N THR A 124 4.57 -10.99 3.91
CA THR A 124 4.54 -11.16 5.37
C THR A 124 3.68 -12.35 5.78
N VAL A 125 2.49 -12.52 5.15
CA VAL A 125 1.59 -13.64 5.46
C VAL A 125 2.21 -14.96 5.01
N ILE A 126 2.82 -14.99 3.81
CA ILE A 126 3.54 -16.16 3.32
C ILE A 126 4.68 -16.52 4.28
N GLY A 127 5.44 -15.52 4.74
CA GLY A 127 6.51 -15.72 5.73
C GLY A 127 6.02 -16.33 7.04
N ILE A 128 4.91 -15.84 7.58
CA ILE A 128 4.28 -16.40 8.78
C ILE A 128 3.84 -17.85 8.54
N ARG A 129 3.20 -18.14 7.42
CA ARG A 129 2.77 -19.50 7.06
C ARG A 129 3.95 -20.46 6.92
N ILE A 130 5.08 -20.01 6.36
CA ILE A 130 6.32 -20.82 6.31
C ILE A 130 6.82 -21.08 7.73
N HIS A 131 6.86 -20.06 8.58
CA HIS A 131 7.33 -20.20 9.96
C HIS A 131 6.52 -21.24 10.77
N TYR A 132 5.21 -21.31 10.50
CA TYR A 132 4.31 -22.28 11.15
C TYR A 132 4.17 -23.60 10.36
N ASN A 133 5.08 -23.90 9.42
CA ASN A 133 5.12 -25.14 8.63
C ASN A 133 3.80 -25.43 7.90
N SER A 134 3.16 -24.41 7.29
CA SER A 134 1.99 -24.61 6.45
C SER A 134 2.33 -25.54 5.27
N ALA A 135 1.43 -26.46 4.95
CA ALA A 135 1.62 -27.40 3.83
C ALA A 135 1.79 -26.68 2.47
N ASP A 136 1.03 -25.61 2.26
CA ASP A 136 1.19 -24.71 1.10
C ASP A 136 1.13 -23.25 1.59
N PRO A 137 2.29 -22.61 1.84
CA PRO A 137 2.35 -21.22 2.26
C PRO A 137 1.80 -20.23 1.23
N THR A 138 1.80 -20.57 -0.05
CA THR A 138 1.45 -19.70 -1.17
C THR A 138 -0.04 -19.72 -1.54
N GLU A 139 -0.80 -20.70 -1.05
CA GLU A 139 -2.25 -20.82 -1.27
C GLU A 139 -3.03 -19.53 -0.95
N ILE A 140 -2.54 -18.74 0.00
CA ILE A 140 -3.17 -17.48 0.41
C ILE A 140 -3.13 -16.37 -0.65
N VAL A 141 -2.29 -16.48 -1.68
CA VAL A 141 -2.10 -15.42 -2.70
C VAL A 141 -3.40 -15.13 -3.44
N GLY A 142 -4.09 -16.16 -3.93
CA GLY A 142 -5.35 -16.01 -4.65
C GLY A 142 -6.45 -15.36 -3.81
N PRO A 143 -6.79 -15.90 -2.65
CA PRO A 143 -7.77 -15.31 -1.74
C PRO A 143 -7.42 -13.88 -1.31
N THR A 144 -6.14 -13.58 -1.02
CA THR A 144 -5.70 -12.23 -0.64
C THR A 144 -5.86 -11.25 -1.79
N LEU A 145 -5.47 -11.63 -3.01
CA LEU A 145 -5.63 -10.80 -4.19
C LEU A 145 -7.11 -10.47 -4.41
N LEU A 146 -7.99 -11.48 -4.37
CA LEU A 146 -9.42 -11.28 -4.55
C LEU A 146 -10.00 -10.35 -3.48
N ALA A 147 -9.67 -10.58 -2.21
CA ALA A 147 -10.14 -9.77 -1.09
C ALA A 147 -9.67 -8.31 -1.20
N THR A 148 -8.40 -8.08 -1.53
CA THR A 148 -7.82 -6.73 -1.63
C THR A 148 -8.30 -5.99 -2.87
N VAL A 149 -8.57 -6.68 -3.98
CA VAL A 149 -9.21 -6.09 -5.17
C VAL A 149 -10.63 -5.62 -4.83
N ILE A 150 -11.43 -6.46 -4.19
CA ILE A 150 -12.79 -6.10 -3.77
C ILE A 150 -12.75 -4.92 -2.79
N ALA A 151 -11.87 -4.96 -1.79
CA ALA A 151 -11.69 -3.88 -0.83
C ALA A 151 -11.29 -2.55 -1.51
N THR A 152 -10.39 -2.60 -2.49
CA THR A 152 -9.94 -1.41 -3.24
C THR A 152 -11.08 -0.85 -4.10
N ILE A 153 -11.83 -1.69 -4.79
CA ILE A 153 -13.00 -1.25 -5.57
C ILE A 153 -14.03 -0.62 -4.64
N ALA A 154 -14.35 -1.25 -3.52
CA ALA A 154 -15.29 -0.71 -2.54
C ALA A 154 -14.82 0.65 -1.98
N ALA A 155 -13.53 0.78 -1.64
CA ALA A 155 -12.94 2.03 -1.17
C ALA A 155 -13.09 3.17 -2.20
N ILE A 156 -12.80 2.89 -3.48
CA ILE A 156 -12.95 3.87 -4.57
C ILE A 156 -14.42 4.26 -4.75
N LEU A 157 -15.34 3.29 -4.73
CA LEU A 157 -16.77 3.57 -4.89
C LEU A 157 -17.32 4.42 -3.74
N ILE A 158 -16.93 4.11 -2.50
CA ILE A 158 -17.33 4.86 -1.31
C ILE A 158 -16.74 6.28 -1.37
N ASP A 159 -15.45 6.42 -1.69
CA ASP A 159 -14.78 7.72 -1.86
C ASP A 159 -15.54 8.58 -2.89
N ARG A 160 -15.84 8.03 -4.07
CA ARG A 160 -16.61 8.73 -5.12
C ARG A 160 -18.03 9.08 -4.69
N PHE A 161 -18.72 8.18 -4.02
CA PHE A 161 -20.07 8.44 -3.51
C PHE A 161 -20.09 9.62 -2.54
N TYR A 162 -19.19 9.64 -1.56
CA TYR A 162 -19.12 10.75 -0.60
C TYR A 162 -18.67 12.07 -1.24
N TYR A 163 -17.75 12.00 -2.21
CA TYR A 163 -17.37 13.18 -2.99
C TYR A 163 -18.57 13.80 -3.70
N TYR A 164 -19.31 13.03 -4.51
CA TYR A 164 -20.49 13.53 -5.22
C TYR A 164 -21.58 14.04 -4.27
N LYS A 165 -21.74 13.42 -3.12
CA LYS A 165 -22.68 13.86 -2.08
C LYS A 165 -22.27 15.21 -1.48
N ARG A 166 -20.98 15.49 -1.30
CA ARG A 166 -20.47 16.79 -0.82
C ARG A 166 -20.65 17.89 -1.86
N VAL A 167 -20.26 17.63 -3.11
CA VAL A 167 -20.46 18.57 -4.23
C VAL A 167 -21.93 18.96 -4.36
N ARG A 168 -22.85 18.01 -4.29
CA ARG A 168 -24.30 18.27 -4.33
C ARG A 168 -24.81 19.13 -3.17
N LYS A 169 -24.13 19.12 -2.03
CA LYS A 169 -24.48 19.92 -0.85
C LYS A 169 -23.82 21.30 -0.81
N GLY A 170 -23.02 21.66 -1.81
CA GLY A 170 -22.31 22.93 -1.87
C GLY A 170 -21.32 23.15 -0.72
N ILE A 171 -20.72 22.05 -0.19
CA ILE A 171 -19.80 22.08 0.95
C ILE A 171 -18.32 22.10 0.43
N GLU A 172 -18.10 22.58 -0.77
CA GLU A 172 -16.76 22.86 -1.32
C GLU A 172 -16.53 24.36 -1.46
#